data_32a6c8e2f3b9e13cf6fc397d912db842
#
_entry.id   32a6c8e2f3b9e13cf6fc397d912db842
#
_cell.length_a   1.000
_cell.length_b   1.000
_cell.length_c   1.000
_cell.angle_alpha   90.00
_cell.angle_beta   90.00
_cell.angle_gamma   90.00
#
_symmetry.space_group_name_H-M   'P 1'
#
loop_
_entity.id
_entity.type
_entity.pdbx_description
1 polymer ?
#
loop_
_entity_poly.entity_id
_entity_poly.type
_entity_poly.pdbx_seq_one_letter_code
_entity_poly.pdbx_strand_id
1 'polypeptide(L)'
;MIAYNDCTDGSEEIILEFCKKYPSFIPAKYPHNVQIQNPQSEENKLFNYYNFALSKIPQKQWLIKIDCDHIYDAKKLYKSFYLVKSPSERVVIARMDVLVKNQRVFIGNNGGMDSILFAGSDHWLIYNKNLYFSVWYADKEKQYFYEGLRHYPKITIHTQLNNYHFPFIKHTRAKYLDNALKSAFSLEIVKQSPLIGTRIDLSLLDEKKILKIYDSFDWQKANYKKP
;
A
#
# COMPACT_ATOMS: atom_id res chain seq x y z
N MET A 1 -9.02 -7.02 -10.17
CA MET A 1 -10.16 -6.76 -9.29
C MET A 1 -9.87 -5.54 -8.44
N ILE A 2 -10.87 -4.70 -8.20
CA ILE A 2 -10.83 -3.56 -7.27
C ILE A 2 -11.83 -3.85 -6.15
N ALA A 3 -11.33 -4.21 -4.97
CA ALA A 3 -12.17 -4.39 -3.80
C ALA A 3 -12.38 -3.04 -3.10
N TYR A 4 -13.59 -2.77 -2.64
CA TYR A 4 -13.94 -1.52 -1.94
C TYR A 4 -15.09 -1.75 -0.95
N ASN A 5 -15.24 -0.82 -0.03
CA ASN A 5 -16.31 -0.85 0.96
C ASN A 5 -16.69 0.56 1.39
N ASP A 6 -17.94 0.75 1.77
CA ASP A 6 -18.50 1.92 2.47
C ASP A 6 -17.92 3.28 2.00
N CYS A 7 -17.84 3.46 0.67
CA CYS A 7 -17.36 4.70 0.08
C CYS A 7 -18.42 5.79 0.24
N THR A 8 -18.07 6.89 0.92
CA THR A 8 -18.96 8.04 1.16
C THR A 8 -18.46 9.31 0.48
N ASP A 9 -17.38 9.20 -0.29
CA ASP A 9 -16.63 10.31 -0.89
C ASP A 9 -16.66 10.34 -2.42
N GLY A 10 -17.53 9.53 -3.06
CA GLY A 10 -17.61 9.39 -4.52
C GLY A 10 -16.63 8.37 -5.10
N SER A 11 -15.84 7.68 -4.27
CA SER A 11 -14.90 6.65 -4.74
C SER A 11 -15.59 5.48 -5.44
N GLU A 12 -16.80 5.10 -4.99
CA GLU A 12 -17.54 3.99 -5.60
C GLU A 12 -17.91 4.30 -7.05
N GLU A 13 -18.42 5.49 -7.31
CA GLU A 13 -18.80 5.95 -8.66
C GLU A 13 -17.59 5.95 -9.59
N ILE A 14 -16.44 6.46 -9.10
CA ILE A 14 -15.18 6.46 -9.85
C ILE A 14 -14.72 5.04 -10.17
N ILE A 15 -14.79 4.12 -9.20
CA ILE A 15 -14.42 2.70 -9.40
C ILE A 15 -15.32 2.05 -10.45
N LEU A 16 -16.62 2.26 -10.36
CA LEU A 16 -17.59 1.66 -11.29
C LEU A 16 -17.41 2.22 -12.70
N GLU A 17 -17.23 3.52 -12.86
CA GLU A 17 -16.93 4.16 -14.13
C GLU A 17 -15.62 3.65 -14.73
N PHE A 18 -14.57 3.54 -13.92
CA PHE A 18 -13.28 3.00 -14.34
C PHE A 18 -13.42 1.55 -14.82
N CYS A 19 -14.10 0.70 -14.06
CA CYS A 19 -14.30 -0.70 -14.43
C CYS A 19 -15.17 -0.84 -15.70
N LYS A 20 -16.15 0.04 -15.91
CA LYS A 20 -16.92 0.10 -17.16
C LYS A 20 -16.05 0.44 -18.35
N LYS A 21 -15.11 1.39 -18.19
CA LYS A 21 -14.17 1.79 -19.24
C LYS A 21 -13.09 0.73 -19.51
N TYR A 22 -12.70 0.00 -18.48
CA TYR A 22 -11.64 -1.02 -18.54
C TYR A 22 -12.16 -2.37 -18.03
N PRO A 23 -12.80 -3.19 -18.87
CA PRO A 23 -13.48 -4.43 -18.46
C PRO A 23 -12.60 -5.51 -17.84
N SER A 24 -11.29 -5.41 -17.99
CA SER A 24 -10.34 -6.30 -17.28
C SER A 24 -10.28 -6.04 -15.76
N PHE A 25 -10.82 -4.90 -15.29
CA PHE A 25 -10.97 -4.59 -13.89
C PHE A 25 -12.38 -4.91 -13.42
N ILE A 26 -12.50 -5.73 -12.40
CA ILE A 26 -13.77 -6.20 -11.84
C ILE A 26 -13.99 -5.51 -10.50
N PRO A 27 -15.08 -4.76 -10.31
CA PRO A 27 -15.39 -4.15 -9.02
C PRO A 27 -15.92 -5.23 -8.05
N ALA A 28 -15.53 -5.15 -6.78
CA ALA A 28 -15.97 -6.08 -5.74
C ALA A 28 -16.31 -5.30 -4.47
N LYS A 29 -17.60 -4.98 -4.29
CA LYS A 29 -18.08 -4.28 -3.10
C LYS A 29 -18.18 -5.25 -1.92
N TYR A 30 -17.49 -4.92 -0.83
CA TYR A 30 -17.67 -5.61 0.44
C TYR A 30 -18.97 -5.13 1.10
N PRO A 31 -19.84 -6.03 1.57
CA PRO A 31 -21.18 -5.65 2.02
C PRO A 31 -21.23 -5.05 3.43
N HIS A 32 -20.10 -5.03 4.15
CA HIS A 32 -20.01 -4.55 5.51
C HIS A 32 -19.10 -3.34 5.64
N ASN A 33 -19.34 -2.51 6.65
CA ASN A 33 -18.46 -1.39 6.98
C ASN A 33 -17.21 -1.89 7.73
N VAL A 34 -16.03 -1.56 7.23
CA VAL A 34 -14.75 -1.91 7.88
C VAL A 34 -14.45 -0.92 9.01
N GLN A 35 -14.28 -1.46 10.21
CA GLN A 35 -13.95 -0.71 11.42
C GLN A 35 -12.57 -1.16 11.92
N ILE A 36 -11.57 -0.30 11.78
CA ILE A 36 -10.19 -0.60 12.19
C ILE A 36 -10.08 -0.63 13.72
N GLN A 37 -10.87 0.19 14.40
CA GLN A 37 -10.93 0.29 15.85
C GLN A 37 -12.34 0.01 16.34
N ASN A 38 -12.49 -0.72 17.45
CA ASN A 38 -13.76 -1.12 18.03
C ASN A 38 -14.75 -1.75 17.04
N PRO A 39 -14.35 -2.80 16.28
CA PRO A 39 -15.26 -3.44 15.34
C PRO A 39 -16.46 -4.03 16.07
N GLN A 40 -17.68 -3.71 15.62
CA GLN A 40 -18.93 -4.12 16.24
C GLN A 40 -19.27 -5.59 15.99
N SER A 41 -18.71 -6.17 14.92
CA SER A 41 -18.86 -7.60 14.59
C SER A 41 -17.60 -8.15 13.94
N GLU A 42 -17.54 -9.45 13.72
CA GLU A 42 -16.42 -10.09 13.01
C GLU A 42 -16.30 -9.57 11.57
N GLU A 43 -17.43 -9.37 10.89
CA GLU A 43 -17.48 -8.88 9.51
C GLU A 43 -16.93 -7.45 9.38
N ASN A 44 -16.98 -6.65 10.45
CA ASN A 44 -16.43 -5.31 10.45
C ASN A 44 -14.89 -5.26 10.56
N LYS A 45 -14.24 -6.38 10.86
CA LYS A 45 -12.77 -6.44 10.97
C LYS A 45 -12.11 -6.41 9.59
N LEU A 46 -11.00 -5.69 9.47
CA LEU A 46 -10.28 -5.48 8.22
C LEU A 46 -9.83 -6.80 7.55
N PHE A 47 -9.42 -7.81 8.34
CA PHE A 47 -9.01 -9.09 7.76
C PHE A 47 -10.13 -9.83 7.03
N ASN A 48 -11.40 -9.65 7.44
CA ASN A 48 -12.55 -10.22 6.73
C ASN A 48 -12.82 -9.53 5.39
N TYR A 49 -12.61 -8.23 5.29
CA TYR A 49 -12.59 -7.52 4.02
C TYR A 49 -11.50 -8.06 3.07
N TYR A 50 -10.29 -8.30 3.59
CA TYR A 50 -9.23 -8.89 2.78
C TYR A 50 -9.53 -10.35 2.38
N ASN A 51 -10.13 -11.14 3.26
CA ASN A 51 -10.59 -12.50 2.93
C ASN A 51 -11.69 -12.49 1.86
N PHE A 52 -12.62 -11.55 1.92
CA PHE A 52 -13.61 -11.36 0.87
C PHE A 52 -12.92 -11.04 -0.47
N ALA A 53 -11.99 -10.10 -0.49
CA ALA A 53 -11.24 -9.79 -1.71
C ALA A 53 -10.49 -11.01 -2.23
N LEU A 54 -9.82 -11.75 -1.35
CA LEU A 54 -9.08 -12.95 -1.69
C LEU A 54 -9.98 -14.08 -2.21
N SER A 55 -11.20 -14.22 -1.70
CA SER A 55 -12.17 -15.22 -2.16
C SER A 55 -12.61 -15.05 -3.61
N LYS A 56 -12.44 -13.84 -4.18
CA LYS A 56 -12.75 -13.55 -5.60
C LYS A 56 -11.60 -13.93 -6.54
N ILE A 57 -10.45 -14.30 -6.01
CA ILE A 57 -9.26 -14.67 -6.78
C ILE A 57 -9.16 -16.19 -6.84
N PRO A 58 -9.11 -16.80 -8.04
CA PRO A 58 -9.01 -18.24 -8.15
C PRO A 58 -7.80 -18.81 -7.41
N GLN A 59 -7.97 -20.00 -6.84
CA GLN A 59 -6.86 -20.75 -6.27
C GLN A 59 -5.85 -21.17 -7.37
N LYS A 60 -4.61 -21.39 -6.97
CA LYS A 60 -3.52 -21.82 -7.87
C LYS A 60 -3.20 -20.81 -8.97
N GLN A 61 -3.36 -19.51 -8.67
CA GLN A 61 -2.93 -18.41 -9.53
C GLN A 61 -2.00 -17.47 -8.79
N TRP A 62 -1.18 -16.75 -9.53
CA TRP A 62 -0.41 -15.64 -9.00
C TRP A 62 -1.31 -14.45 -8.74
N LEU A 63 -1.13 -13.82 -7.61
CA LEU A 63 -1.81 -12.58 -7.27
C LEU A 63 -0.79 -11.53 -6.77
N ILE A 64 -1.11 -10.28 -6.99
CA ILE A 64 -0.43 -9.15 -6.40
C ILE A 64 -1.42 -8.34 -5.58
N LYS A 65 -1.05 -8.01 -4.34
CA LYS A 65 -1.79 -7.02 -3.55
C LYS A 65 -1.15 -5.66 -3.73
N ILE A 66 -1.95 -4.68 -4.08
CA ILE A 66 -1.56 -3.27 -4.18
C ILE A 66 -2.67 -2.40 -3.59
N ASP A 67 -2.29 -1.28 -2.99
CA ASP A 67 -3.20 -0.31 -2.40
C ASP A 67 -3.23 0.98 -3.24
N CYS A 68 -4.32 1.74 -3.17
CA CYS A 68 -4.55 2.88 -4.05
C CYS A 68 -3.71 4.14 -3.72
N ASP A 69 -3.12 4.21 -2.54
CA ASP A 69 -2.23 5.30 -2.10
C ASP A 69 -0.75 5.06 -2.44
N HIS A 70 -0.49 4.14 -3.37
CA HIS A 70 0.83 3.79 -3.86
C HIS A 70 0.98 4.09 -5.35
N ILE A 71 2.10 4.70 -5.72
CA ILE A 71 2.45 4.98 -7.11
C ILE A 71 3.64 4.14 -7.52
N TYR A 72 3.43 3.26 -8.46
CA TYR A 72 4.42 2.30 -8.92
C TYR A 72 5.20 2.80 -10.15
N ASP A 73 6.49 2.51 -10.18
CA ASP A 73 7.23 2.46 -11.44
C ASP A 73 6.77 1.20 -12.20
N ALA A 74 5.98 1.39 -13.25
CA ALA A 74 5.35 0.31 -13.99
C ALA A 74 6.38 -0.69 -14.59
N LYS A 75 7.55 -0.20 -15.03
CA LYS A 75 8.60 -1.05 -15.58
C LYS A 75 9.25 -1.91 -14.51
N LYS A 76 9.55 -1.32 -13.35
CA LYS A 76 10.13 -2.05 -12.20
C LYS A 76 9.12 -3.05 -11.63
N LEU A 77 7.85 -2.67 -11.51
CA LEU A 77 6.78 -3.56 -11.07
C LEU A 77 6.64 -4.76 -12.02
N TYR A 78 6.59 -4.51 -13.33
CA TYR A 78 6.53 -5.57 -14.33
C TYR A 78 7.71 -6.54 -14.23
N LYS A 79 8.93 -6.02 -14.08
CA LYS A 79 10.13 -6.86 -13.89
C LYS A 79 10.05 -7.72 -12.63
N SER A 80 9.37 -7.24 -11.58
CA SER A 80 9.20 -8.00 -10.33
C SER A 80 8.46 -9.33 -10.54
N PHE A 81 7.58 -9.42 -11.56
CA PHE A 81 6.82 -10.65 -11.85
C PHE A 81 7.70 -11.81 -12.30
N TYR A 82 8.90 -11.53 -12.80
CA TYR A 82 9.86 -12.54 -13.26
C TYR A 82 10.84 -12.99 -12.18
N LEU A 83 10.75 -12.43 -10.96
CA LEU A 83 11.64 -12.81 -9.87
C LEU A 83 11.24 -14.15 -9.25
N VAL A 84 9.95 -14.48 -9.22
CA VAL A 84 9.46 -15.77 -8.72
C VAL A 84 9.73 -16.89 -9.71
N LYS A 85 10.18 -18.02 -9.20
CA LYS A 85 10.47 -19.25 -9.97
C LYS A 85 9.53 -20.39 -9.63
N SER A 86 8.92 -20.35 -8.47
CA SER A 86 8.05 -21.43 -7.99
C SER A 86 6.98 -20.91 -7.03
N PRO A 87 5.88 -21.67 -6.84
CA PRO A 87 4.84 -21.36 -5.85
C PRO A 87 5.32 -21.34 -4.39
N SER A 88 6.52 -21.81 -4.10
CA SER A 88 7.15 -21.77 -2.77
C SER A 88 7.86 -20.44 -2.47
N GLU A 89 7.86 -19.52 -3.43
CA GLU A 89 8.46 -18.20 -3.34
C GLU A 89 7.40 -17.12 -3.30
N ARG A 90 7.74 -15.99 -2.69
CA ARG A 90 6.99 -14.73 -2.81
C ARG A 90 7.93 -13.57 -3.08
N VAL A 91 7.46 -12.57 -3.77
CA VAL A 91 8.17 -11.29 -3.91
C VAL A 91 7.53 -10.28 -2.97
N VAL A 92 8.32 -9.65 -2.12
CA VAL A 92 7.93 -8.48 -1.34
C VAL A 92 8.36 -7.22 -2.11
N ILE A 93 7.40 -6.36 -2.39
CA ILE A 93 7.59 -5.18 -3.20
C ILE A 93 8.04 -4.04 -2.30
N ALA A 94 9.27 -3.58 -2.51
CA ALA A 94 9.85 -2.49 -1.73
C ALA A 94 9.16 -1.17 -2.04
N ARG A 95 8.80 -0.43 -0.99
CA ARG A 95 8.22 0.90 -1.06
C ARG A 95 9.00 1.90 -0.23
N MET A 96 8.78 3.16 -0.49
CA MET A 96 9.31 4.26 0.29
C MET A 96 8.17 5.17 0.72
N ASP A 97 8.06 5.46 2.00
CA ASP A 97 7.07 6.38 2.55
C ASP A 97 7.51 7.82 2.27
N VAL A 98 6.73 8.51 1.44
CA VAL A 98 7.02 9.88 0.99
C VAL A 98 6.10 10.86 1.72
N LEU A 99 6.71 11.83 2.37
CA LEU A 99 6.04 12.93 3.06
C LEU A 99 6.31 14.23 2.30
N VAL A 100 5.25 14.99 2.03
CA VAL A 100 5.36 16.28 1.33
C VAL A 100 4.82 17.39 2.21
N LYS A 101 5.63 18.43 2.43
CA LYS A 101 5.22 19.65 3.13
C LYS A 101 5.94 20.87 2.55
N ASN A 102 5.19 21.94 2.26
CA ASN A 102 5.71 23.19 1.73
C ASN A 102 6.60 22.98 0.47
N GLN A 103 6.13 22.18 -0.49
CA GLN A 103 6.85 21.85 -1.73
C GLN A 103 8.25 21.25 -1.49
N ARG A 104 8.42 20.53 -0.37
CA ARG A 104 9.64 19.76 -0.06
C ARG A 104 9.27 18.31 0.23
N VAL A 105 10.16 17.42 -0.19
CA VAL A 105 10.01 15.97 -0.02
C VAL A 105 10.88 15.48 1.13
N PHE A 106 10.27 14.67 1.98
CA PHE A 106 10.93 13.95 3.06
C PHE A 106 10.60 12.46 2.96
N ILE A 107 11.47 11.62 3.50
CA ILE A 107 11.29 10.17 3.51
C ILE A 107 11.03 9.71 4.93
N GLY A 108 9.97 8.92 5.09
CA GLY A 108 9.56 8.39 6.38
C GLY A 108 10.65 7.51 7.01
N ASN A 109 10.84 7.68 8.31
CA ASN A 109 11.74 6.86 9.10
C ASN A 109 10.98 5.67 9.69
N ASN A 110 11.25 4.48 9.20
CA ASN A 110 10.62 3.22 9.62
C ASN A 110 11.56 2.38 10.53
N GLY A 111 12.48 3.01 11.25
CA GLY A 111 13.42 2.32 12.13
C GLY A 111 14.88 2.54 11.78
N GLY A 112 15.20 3.66 11.13
CA GLY A 112 16.55 4.06 10.76
C GLY A 112 16.82 4.04 9.25
N MET A 113 18.04 4.43 8.86
CA MET A 113 18.42 4.57 7.45
C MET A 113 18.30 3.27 6.67
N ASP A 114 18.61 2.14 7.26
CA ASP A 114 18.50 0.82 6.61
C ASP A 114 17.05 0.37 6.40
N SER A 115 16.12 1.02 7.08
CA SER A 115 14.69 0.73 7.05
C SER A 115 13.86 1.74 6.26
N ILE A 116 14.50 2.67 5.52
CA ILE A 116 13.79 3.64 4.65
C ILE A 116 13.03 2.94 3.52
N LEU A 117 13.46 1.75 3.12
CA LEU A 117 12.68 0.86 2.30
C LEU A 117 11.85 -0.03 3.20
N PHE A 118 10.59 0.31 3.34
CA PHE A 118 9.68 -0.60 4.01
C PHE A 118 9.46 -1.83 3.10
N ALA A 119 10.18 -2.89 3.40
CA ALA A 119 9.96 -4.21 2.81
C ALA A 119 8.94 -4.99 3.65
N GLY A 120 7.93 -4.28 4.16
CA GLY A 120 6.90 -4.86 5.00
C GLY A 120 5.94 -5.76 4.24
N SER A 121 5.12 -6.44 4.97
CA SER A 121 4.24 -7.50 4.51
C SER A 121 2.97 -7.04 3.77
N ASP A 122 2.91 -5.80 3.28
CA ASP A 122 1.66 -5.28 2.70
C ASP A 122 1.53 -5.49 1.19
N HIS A 123 2.65 -5.43 0.46
CA HIS A 123 2.64 -5.51 -0.99
C HIS A 123 3.52 -6.65 -1.48
N TRP A 124 2.92 -7.63 -2.09
CA TRP A 124 3.61 -8.82 -2.54
C TRP A 124 2.98 -9.42 -3.78
N LEU A 125 3.83 -10.10 -4.55
CA LEU A 125 3.43 -11.07 -5.54
C LEU A 125 3.55 -12.47 -4.91
N ILE A 126 2.46 -13.23 -4.90
CA ILE A 126 2.36 -14.50 -4.19
C ILE A 126 1.45 -15.47 -4.94
N TYR A 127 1.71 -16.75 -4.80
CA TYR A 127 0.86 -17.80 -5.34
C TYR A 127 -0.30 -18.10 -4.39
N ASN A 128 -1.54 -17.96 -4.87
CA ASN A 128 -2.75 -18.21 -4.08
C ASN A 128 -2.94 -19.72 -3.85
N LYS A 129 -2.44 -20.21 -2.72
CA LYS A 129 -2.64 -21.59 -2.28
C LYS A 129 -3.07 -21.58 -0.82
N ASN A 130 -4.38 -21.64 -0.59
CA ASN A 130 -4.98 -21.63 0.74
C ASN A 130 -4.55 -20.42 1.61
N LEU A 131 -4.32 -19.28 0.96
CA LEU A 131 -4.03 -18.04 1.65
C LEU A 131 -5.28 -17.55 2.39
N TYR A 132 -5.08 -16.97 3.56
CA TYR A 132 -6.13 -16.24 4.27
C TYR A 132 -5.52 -15.19 5.21
N PHE A 133 -6.31 -14.22 5.58
CA PHE A 133 -5.98 -13.22 6.58
C PHE A 133 -6.60 -13.57 7.92
N SER A 134 -5.87 -13.31 8.99
CA SER A 134 -6.39 -13.41 10.35
C SER A 134 -5.79 -12.31 11.21
N VAL A 135 -6.24 -12.20 12.44
CA VAL A 135 -5.60 -11.32 13.42
C VAL A 135 -4.16 -11.79 13.64
N TRP A 136 -3.21 -10.90 13.41
CA TRP A 136 -1.80 -11.14 13.73
C TRP A 136 -1.45 -10.65 15.14
N TYR A 137 -1.92 -9.45 15.48
CA TYR A 137 -1.74 -8.84 16.78
C TYR A 137 -3.00 -8.04 17.13
N ALA A 138 -3.40 -8.08 18.39
CA ALA A 138 -4.52 -7.29 18.91
C ALA A 138 -4.05 -6.43 20.08
N ASP A 139 -4.23 -5.13 19.97
CA ASP A 139 -4.15 -4.20 21.08
C ASP A 139 -5.52 -4.17 21.76
N LYS A 140 -5.66 -4.92 22.85
CA LYS A 140 -6.96 -5.07 23.56
C LYS A 140 -7.39 -3.79 24.26
N GLU A 141 -6.45 -2.95 24.70
CA GLU A 141 -6.75 -1.68 25.35
C GLU A 141 -7.32 -0.68 24.35
N LYS A 142 -6.76 -0.61 23.16
CA LYS A 142 -7.23 0.26 22.07
C LYS A 142 -8.29 -0.38 21.20
N GLN A 143 -8.67 -1.64 21.45
CA GLN A 143 -9.59 -2.41 20.62
C GLN A 143 -9.18 -2.39 19.12
N TYR A 144 -7.88 -2.49 18.85
CA TYR A 144 -7.29 -2.45 17.52
C TYR A 144 -6.79 -3.84 17.13
N PHE A 145 -7.12 -4.28 15.90
CA PHE A 145 -6.78 -5.60 15.41
C PHE A 145 -5.93 -5.45 14.14
N TYR A 146 -4.67 -5.86 14.24
CA TYR A 146 -3.77 -5.90 13.10
C TYR A 146 -3.92 -7.21 12.36
N GLU A 147 -4.15 -7.13 11.06
CA GLU A 147 -4.28 -8.28 10.19
C GLU A 147 -2.92 -8.80 9.72
N GLY A 148 -2.87 -10.09 9.45
CA GLY A 148 -1.70 -10.73 8.86
C GLY A 148 -2.09 -11.85 7.91
N LEU A 149 -1.37 -11.92 6.79
CA LEU A 149 -1.52 -13.02 5.84
C LEU A 149 -0.98 -14.32 6.45
N ARG A 150 -1.70 -15.42 6.22
CA ARG A 150 -1.35 -16.76 6.67
C ARG A 150 -1.08 -17.71 5.49
N HIS A 151 -0.35 -18.77 5.74
CA HIS A 151 0.03 -19.80 4.77
C HIS A 151 0.85 -19.28 3.58
N TYR A 152 1.55 -18.16 3.75
CA TYR A 152 2.41 -17.61 2.72
C TYR A 152 3.72 -18.43 2.58
N PRO A 153 4.34 -18.42 1.39
CA PRO A 153 5.64 -19.05 1.15
C PRO A 153 6.74 -18.52 2.06
N LYS A 154 7.63 -19.40 2.50
CA LYS A 154 8.76 -19.04 3.39
C LYS A 154 9.88 -18.32 2.66
N ILE A 155 10.12 -18.66 1.39
CA ILE A 155 11.17 -18.05 0.58
C ILE A 155 10.69 -16.66 0.15
N THR A 156 11.39 -15.63 0.60
CA THR A 156 11.05 -14.24 0.31
C THR A 156 12.13 -13.59 -0.53
N ILE A 157 11.73 -13.01 -1.65
CA ILE A 157 12.56 -12.22 -2.54
C ILE A 157 12.15 -10.76 -2.39
N HIS A 158 13.11 -9.86 -2.15
CA HIS A 158 12.85 -8.44 -2.01
C HIS A 158 13.20 -7.69 -3.30
N THR A 159 12.31 -6.85 -3.79
CA THR A 159 12.60 -6.01 -4.95
C THR A 159 13.52 -4.83 -4.59
N GLN A 160 14.11 -4.20 -5.60
CA GLN A 160 14.52 -2.81 -5.48
C GLN A 160 13.30 -1.91 -5.27
N LEU A 161 13.53 -0.67 -4.81
CA LEU A 161 12.48 0.34 -4.72
C LEU A 161 11.74 0.46 -6.06
N ASN A 162 10.43 0.31 -6.03
CA ASN A 162 9.59 0.42 -7.21
C ASN A 162 8.28 1.20 -7.00
N ASN A 163 8.02 1.68 -5.78
CA ASN A 163 6.86 2.52 -5.53
C ASN A 163 7.06 3.54 -4.42
N TYR A 164 6.29 4.62 -4.52
CA TYR A 164 6.11 5.61 -3.47
C TYR A 164 4.79 5.38 -2.78
N HIS A 165 4.80 5.39 -1.47
CA HIS A 165 3.62 5.42 -0.64
C HIS A 165 3.46 6.82 -0.06
N PHE A 166 2.27 7.39 -0.17
CA PHE A 166 1.94 8.72 0.37
C PHE A 166 0.98 8.58 1.56
N PRO A 167 1.44 8.20 2.75
CA PRO A 167 0.56 7.79 3.85
C PRO A 167 -0.32 8.92 4.38
N PHE A 168 0.09 10.18 4.20
CA PHE A 168 -0.58 11.36 4.78
C PHE A 168 -1.50 12.10 3.82
N ILE A 169 -1.76 11.56 2.64
CA ILE A 169 -2.81 12.06 1.76
C ILE A 169 -4.21 11.69 2.26
N LYS A 170 -4.33 10.63 3.04
CA LYS A 170 -5.59 10.22 3.66
C LYS A 170 -5.96 11.22 4.75
N HIS A 171 -7.19 11.79 4.69
CA HIS A 171 -7.67 12.77 5.67
C HIS A 171 -7.50 12.32 7.12
N THR A 172 -7.79 11.06 7.39
CA THR A 172 -7.65 10.48 8.73
C THR A 172 -6.22 10.51 9.25
N ARG A 173 -5.22 10.54 8.36
CA ARG A 173 -3.79 10.54 8.69
C ARG A 173 -3.12 11.89 8.52
N ALA A 174 -3.68 12.83 7.76
CA ALA A 174 -3.08 14.13 7.46
C ALA A 174 -2.67 14.91 8.73
N LYS A 175 -3.47 14.83 9.79
CA LYS A 175 -3.18 15.47 11.09
C LYS A 175 -1.90 14.98 11.77
N TYR A 176 -1.36 13.83 11.37
CA TYR A 176 -0.15 13.26 11.96
C TYR A 176 1.12 13.59 11.17
N LEU A 177 1.01 14.30 10.02
CA LEU A 177 2.15 14.63 9.17
C LEU A 177 3.26 15.35 9.92
N ASP A 178 2.93 16.38 10.71
CA ASP A 178 3.91 17.17 11.44
C ASP A 178 4.68 16.34 12.48
N ASN A 179 4.01 15.38 13.08
CA ASN A 179 4.69 14.48 14.00
C ASN A 179 5.62 13.50 13.28
N ALA A 180 5.20 12.99 12.12
CA ALA A 180 6.03 12.10 11.30
C ALA A 180 7.27 12.81 10.75
N LEU A 181 7.16 14.09 10.41
CA LEU A 181 8.28 14.90 9.92
C LEU A 181 9.41 15.10 10.96
N LYS A 182 9.13 15.00 12.25
CA LYS A 182 10.16 15.16 13.30
C LYS A 182 11.27 14.10 13.22
N SER A 183 10.97 12.93 12.68
CA SER A 183 11.92 11.82 12.52
C SER A 183 12.25 11.52 11.05
N ALA A 184 11.62 12.19 10.10
CA ALA A 184 11.81 11.93 8.69
C ALA A 184 13.19 12.38 8.19
N PHE A 185 13.69 11.73 7.14
CA PHE A 185 14.94 12.09 6.49
C PHE A 185 14.71 13.06 5.33
N SER A 186 15.62 14.01 5.11
CA SER A 186 15.65 14.77 3.86
C SER A 186 16.14 13.89 2.70
N LEU A 187 15.82 14.27 1.46
CA LEU A 187 16.29 13.54 0.28
C LEU A 187 17.83 13.53 0.18
N GLU A 188 18.49 14.60 0.62
CA GLU A 188 19.96 14.71 0.61
C GLU A 188 20.59 13.65 1.51
N ILE A 189 20.01 13.41 2.68
CA ILE A 189 20.45 12.34 3.59
C ILE A 189 20.21 10.97 2.96
N VAL A 190 19.02 10.76 2.37
CA VAL A 190 18.68 9.47 1.73
C VAL A 190 19.59 9.15 0.55
N LYS A 191 20.00 10.16 -0.23
CA LYS A 191 20.97 9.99 -1.34
C LYS A 191 22.35 9.52 -0.89
N GLN A 192 22.68 9.64 0.38
CA GLN A 192 23.93 9.13 0.96
C GLN A 192 23.78 7.73 1.56
N SER A 193 22.60 7.13 1.51
CA SER A 193 22.35 5.78 2.02
C SER A 193 23.17 4.72 1.27
N PRO A 194 23.67 3.68 1.96
CA PRO A 194 24.32 2.54 1.31
C PRO A 194 23.40 1.72 0.41
N LEU A 195 22.08 1.99 0.47
CA LEU A 195 21.09 1.35 -0.39
C LEU A 195 21.10 1.90 -1.83
N ILE A 196 21.74 3.06 -2.06
CA ILE A 196 21.83 3.67 -3.40
C ILE A 196 22.65 2.78 -4.33
N GLY A 197 22.16 2.61 -5.56
CA GLY A 197 22.76 1.74 -6.57
C GLY A 197 22.48 0.24 -6.37
N THR A 198 22.17 -0.21 -5.16
CA THR A 198 21.84 -1.61 -4.86
C THR A 198 20.34 -1.85 -4.74
N ARG A 199 19.68 -1.10 -3.88
CA ARG A 199 18.24 -1.24 -3.59
C ARG A 199 17.42 -0.03 -4.04
N ILE A 200 18.05 1.13 -4.18
CA ILE A 200 17.44 2.39 -4.60
C ILE A 200 18.17 2.90 -5.84
N ASP A 201 17.43 3.05 -6.93
CA ASP A 201 17.89 3.77 -8.12
C ASP A 201 17.81 5.28 -7.83
N LEU A 202 18.93 5.98 -7.97
CA LEU A 202 19.03 7.40 -7.66
C LEU A 202 18.00 8.25 -8.44
N SER A 203 17.61 7.83 -9.64
CA SER A 203 16.59 8.51 -10.45
C SER A 203 15.19 8.53 -9.79
N LEU A 204 14.95 7.67 -8.81
CA LEU A 204 13.73 7.67 -8.00
C LEU A 204 13.77 8.68 -6.84
N LEU A 205 14.91 9.34 -6.59
CA LEU A 205 15.07 10.38 -5.57
C LEU A 205 15.09 11.80 -6.17
N ASP A 206 14.54 11.97 -7.36
CA ASP A 206 14.34 13.29 -7.97
C ASP A 206 13.14 14.00 -7.34
N GLU A 207 13.42 15.05 -6.54
CA GLU A 207 12.40 15.80 -5.82
C GLU A 207 11.35 16.39 -6.75
N LYS A 208 11.77 16.97 -7.89
CA LYS A 208 10.84 17.56 -8.86
C LYS A 208 9.88 16.52 -9.44
N LYS A 209 10.40 15.33 -9.74
CA LYS A 209 9.59 14.22 -10.23
C LYS A 209 8.59 13.74 -9.17
N ILE A 210 9.03 13.61 -7.92
CA ILE A 210 8.16 13.20 -6.80
C ILE A 210 7.07 14.24 -6.57
N LEU A 211 7.42 15.54 -6.52
CA LEU A 211 6.45 16.62 -6.36
C LEU A 211 5.44 16.67 -7.52
N LYS A 212 5.90 16.49 -8.77
CA LYS A 212 5.01 16.41 -9.92
C LYS A 212 4.02 15.25 -9.80
N ILE A 213 4.47 14.10 -9.31
CA ILE A 213 3.59 12.96 -9.02
C ILE A 213 2.60 13.34 -7.92
N TYR A 214 3.06 13.88 -6.80
CA TYR A 214 2.23 14.29 -5.68
C TYR A 214 1.17 15.32 -6.10
N ASP A 215 1.54 16.35 -6.85
CA ASP A 215 0.65 17.40 -7.32
C ASP A 215 -0.34 16.92 -8.40
N SER A 216 -0.04 15.79 -9.09
CA SER A 216 -0.98 15.20 -10.04
C SER A 216 -2.21 14.58 -9.39
N PHE A 217 -2.12 14.29 -8.11
CA PHE A 217 -3.28 13.93 -7.31
C PHE A 217 -3.96 15.21 -6.83
N ASP A 218 -5.14 15.48 -7.35
CA ASP A 218 -5.91 16.66 -6.98
C ASP A 218 -6.62 16.47 -5.63
N TRP A 219 -5.81 16.29 -4.57
CA TRP A 219 -6.30 16.08 -3.21
C TRP A 219 -7.21 17.20 -2.69
N GLN A 220 -7.06 18.40 -3.23
CA GLN A 220 -7.84 19.57 -2.80
C GLN A 220 -9.18 19.67 -3.54
N LYS A 221 -9.29 19.09 -4.72
CA LYS A 221 -10.52 19.11 -5.52
C LYS A 221 -11.43 17.91 -5.31
N ALA A 222 -10.99 16.88 -4.58
CA ALA A 222 -11.93 15.92 -4.03
C ALA A 222 -12.89 16.72 -3.14
N ASN A 223 -13.92 17.26 -3.74
CA ASN A 223 -15.00 17.98 -3.07
C ASN A 223 -15.68 17.01 -2.12
N TYR A 224 -15.11 16.88 -0.93
CA TYR A 224 -15.78 16.26 0.17
C TYR A 224 -17.01 17.11 0.47
N LYS A 225 -18.15 16.73 -0.08
CA LYS A 225 -19.41 17.16 0.48
C LYS A 225 -19.37 16.68 1.93
N LYS A 226 -19.11 17.62 2.85
CA LYS A 226 -19.35 17.35 4.27
C LYS A 226 -20.77 16.86 4.38
N PRO A 227 -21.02 15.79 5.15
CA PRO A 227 -22.36 15.36 5.47
C PRO A 227 -23.15 16.47 6.13
#